data_46602bb6caed25bfcddff2c3054e9971
#
_entry.id   46602bb6caed25bfcddff2c3054e9971
#
_cell.length_a   1.000
_cell.length_b   1.000
_cell.length_c   1.000
_cell.angle_alpha   90.00
_cell.angle_beta   90.00
_cell.angle_gamma   90.00
#
_symmetry.space_group_name_H-M   'P 1'
#
loop_
_entity.id
_entity.type
_entity.pdbx_description
1 polymer ?
#
loop_
_entity_poly.entity_id
_entity_poly.type
_entity_poly.pdbx_seq_one_letter_code
_entity_poly.pdbx_strand_id
1 'polypeptide(L)'
;HDALPISVIMDISKWAFHNRNLIYFLIAVLMFGGAYSCYQMSKLEDPEIKVKLAMVVTTYPGASAHQVELEVTDVLEKNIRTMGNIDNIESYSYNDLSLIQIELLSTVPDDDVEQCWDMLRRKVNDARASLPEGVSAPIVKDDFGNVYGMFYALTGDGLSDRELSDYAELIKREVGELEGVDRIDLYGKRPECINISLLQDRMANLGVKPAEVLATLNGQNKT
;
A
#
# COMPACT_ATOMS: atom_id res chain seq x y z
N HIS A 1 34.22 -52.81 -34.23
CA HIS A 1 33.07 -51.86 -34.38
C HIS A 1 31.80 -52.63 -34.11
N ASP A 2 31.47 -52.78 -32.82
CA ASP A 2 30.21 -53.41 -32.39
C ASP A 2 29.14 -52.35 -32.37
N ALA A 3 28.33 -52.40 -33.44
CA ALA A 3 27.08 -51.62 -33.47
C ALA A 3 26.16 -52.25 -32.43
N LEU A 4 25.85 -51.51 -31.36
CA LEU A 4 24.82 -51.90 -30.39
C LEU A 4 23.52 -52.17 -31.13
N PRO A 5 22.85 -53.33 -30.81
CA PRO A 5 21.63 -53.68 -31.50
C PRO A 5 20.53 -52.69 -31.17
N ILE A 6 20.00 -52.02 -32.19
CA ILE A 6 18.85 -51.08 -32.19
C ILE A 6 17.54 -51.82 -31.81
N SER A 7 17.59 -53.05 -31.32
CA SER A 7 16.44 -53.92 -31.09
C SER A 7 15.78 -53.83 -29.71
N VAL A 8 16.14 -52.85 -28.87
CA VAL A 8 15.50 -52.64 -27.55
C VAL A 8 14.73 -51.35 -27.47
N ILE A 9 14.53 -50.63 -28.57
CA ILE A 9 13.51 -49.60 -28.61
C ILE A 9 12.17 -50.34 -28.77
N MET A 10 11.52 -50.58 -27.64
CA MET A 10 10.16 -51.02 -27.59
C MET A 10 9.36 -50.15 -28.58
N ASP A 11 8.81 -50.80 -29.63
CA ASP A 11 8.13 -50.08 -30.72
C ASP A 11 6.85 -49.49 -30.13
N ILE A 12 6.99 -48.29 -29.53
CA ILE A 12 5.92 -47.57 -28.81
C ILE A 12 4.67 -47.46 -29.68
N SER A 13 4.89 -47.31 -31.00
CA SER A 13 3.79 -47.25 -31.96
C SER A 13 3.00 -48.54 -32.02
N LYS A 14 3.66 -49.72 -32.11
CA LYS A 14 2.99 -51.03 -32.11
C LYS A 14 2.29 -51.35 -30.81
N TRP A 15 2.93 -50.98 -29.68
CA TRP A 15 2.34 -51.11 -28.35
C TRP A 15 1.07 -50.26 -28.22
N ALA A 16 1.12 -48.98 -28.70
CA ALA A 16 -0.03 -48.09 -28.68
C ALA A 16 -1.23 -48.61 -29.49
N PHE A 17 -0.96 -49.15 -30.70
CA PHE A 17 -2.02 -49.75 -31.51
C PHE A 17 -2.61 -51.03 -30.88
N HIS A 18 -1.81 -51.79 -30.19
CA HIS A 18 -2.29 -52.96 -29.48
C HIS A 18 -3.17 -52.60 -28.28
N ASN A 19 -2.83 -51.52 -27.59
CA ASN A 19 -3.53 -51.05 -26.38
C ASN A 19 -4.40 -49.80 -26.67
N ARG A 20 -5.07 -49.76 -27.80
CA ARG A 20 -5.86 -48.59 -28.27
C ARG A 20 -6.83 -48.02 -27.24
N ASN A 21 -7.49 -48.89 -26.44
CA ASN A 21 -8.43 -48.44 -25.41
C ASN A 21 -7.76 -47.67 -24.29
N LEU A 22 -6.55 -48.09 -23.88
CA LEU A 22 -5.73 -47.36 -22.91
C LEU A 22 -5.28 -45.99 -23.46
N ILE A 23 -4.90 -45.98 -24.76
CA ILE A 23 -4.48 -44.72 -25.40
C ILE A 23 -5.65 -43.77 -25.52
N TYR A 24 -6.85 -44.24 -25.90
CA TYR A 24 -8.03 -43.34 -25.93
C TYR A 24 -8.40 -42.83 -24.55
N PHE A 25 -8.30 -43.66 -23.51
CA PHE A 25 -8.50 -43.21 -22.13
C PHE A 25 -7.48 -42.14 -21.74
N LEU A 26 -6.19 -42.33 -22.06
CA LEU A 26 -5.13 -41.40 -21.75
C LEU A 26 -5.29 -40.06 -22.49
N ILE A 27 -5.67 -40.10 -23.78
CA ILE A 27 -6.02 -38.90 -24.56
C ILE A 27 -7.23 -38.17 -23.94
N ALA A 28 -8.28 -38.88 -23.56
CA ALA A 28 -9.43 -38.28 -22.91
C ALA A 28 -9.03 -37.56 -21.59
N VAL A 29 -8.24 -38.23 -20.74
CA VAL A 29 -7.75 -37.63 -19.48
C VAL A 29 -6.92 -36.40 -19.75
N LEU A 30 -6.02 -36.43 -20.74
CA LEU A 30 -5.21 -35.27 -21.12
C LEU A 30 -6.06 -34.13 -21.67
N MET A 31 -7.07 -34.44 -22.52
CA MET A 31 -7.98 -33.40 -23.04
C MET A 31 -8.82 -32.77 -21.93
N PHE A 32 -9.46 -33.55 -21.09
CA PHE A 32 -10.26 -33.00 -19.99
C PHE A 32 -9.40 -32.33 -18.94
N GLY A 33 -8.24 -32.89 -18.58
CA GLY A 33 -7.27 -32.27 -17.66
C GLY A 33 -6.71 -30.98 -18.20
N GLY A 34 -6.36 -30.95 -19.50
CA GLY A 34 -5.88 -29.73 -20.16
C GLY A 34 -6.97 -28.65 -20.23
N ALA A 35 -8.19 -28.99 -20.59
CA ALA A 35 -9.30 -28.04 -20.60
C ALA A 35 -9.61 -27.49 -19.20
N TYR A 36 -9.60 -28.34 -18.19
CA TYR A 36 -9.75 -27.93 -16.79
C TYR A 36 -8.63 -27.03 -16.33
N SER A 37 -7.38 -27.38 -16.65
CA SER A 37 -6.20 -26.57 -16.32
C SER A 37 -6.26 -25.18 -16.99
N CYS A 38 -6.65 -25.11 -18.26
CA CYS A 38 -6.85 -23.84 -18.96
C CYS A 38 -7.96 -22.99 -18.33
N TYR A 39 -9.01 -23.62 -17.81
CA TYR A 39 -10.09 -22.91 -17.11
C TYR A 39 -9.63 -22.34 -15.77
N GLN A 40 -8.80 -23.08 -15.05
CA GLN A 40 -8.25 -22.70 -13.73
C GLN A 40 -7.06 -21.74 -13.82
N MET A 41 -6.43 -21.62 -14.99
CA MET A 41 -5.31 -20.68 -15.15
C MET A 41 -5.75 -19.24 -14.89
N SER A 42 -4.94 -18.51 -14.12
CA SER A 42 -5.06 -17.06 -13.98
C SER A 42 -4.99 -16.42 -15.36
N LYS A 43 -5.87 -15.44 -15.61
CA LYS A 43 -5.93 -14.68 -16.87
C LYS A 43 -5.26 -13.32 -16.76
N LEU A 44 -4.40 -13.14 -15.78
CA LEU A 44 -3.58 -11.94 -15.64
C LEU A 44 -2.48 -11.94 -16.71
N GLU A 45 -2.29 -10.81 -17.37
CA GLU A 45 -1.23 -10.61 -18.36
C GLU A 45 0.15 -10.70 -17.70
N ASP A 46 0.28 -10.06 -16.52
CA ASP A 46 1.48 -10.14 -15.68
C ASP A 46 1.13 -10.85 -14.35
N PRO A 47 2.07 -11.63 -13.78
CA PRO A 47 1.87 -12.21 -12.46
C PRO A 47 1.72 -11.10 -11.43
N GLU A 48 0.84 -11.29 -10.44
CA GLU A 48 0.72 -10.38 -9.31
C GLU A 48 2.02 -10.41 -8.51
N ILE A 49 2.78 -9.32 -8.57
CA ILE A 49 4.02 -9.16 -7.80
C ILE A 49 3.69 -8.36 -6.55
N LYS A 50 3.70 -9.00 -5.40
CA LYS A 50 3.60 -8.28 -4.12
C LYS A 50 4.94 -7.60 -3.83
N VAL A 51 4.89 -6.28 -3.74
CA VAL A 51 6.05 -5.47 -3.41
C VAL A 51 6.40 -5.68 -1.94
N LYS A 52 7.59 -6.21 -1.68
CA LYS A 52 8.11 -6.50 -0.33
C LYS A 52 8.87 -5.30 0.24
N LEU A 53 8.38 -4.10 -0.02
CA LEU A 53 8.98 -2.83 0.38
C LEU A 53 7.94 -2.00 1.14
N ALA A 54 8.36 -1.43 2.27
CA ALA A 54 7.57 -0.46 3.01
C ALA A 54 8.43 0.74 3.39
N MET A 55 7.79 1.88 3.64
CA MET A 55 8.45 3.09 4.07
C MET A 55 7.80 3.63 5.34
N VAL A 56 8.60 3.96 6.33
CA VAL A 56 8.17 4.68 7.53
C VAL A 56 8.58 6.13 7.40
N VAL A 57 7.59 7.04 7.46
CA VAL A 57 7.77 8.48 7.35
C VAL A 57 7.44 9.13 8.67
N THR A 58 8.37 9.91 9.21
CA THR A 58 8.18 10.60 10.49
C THR A 58 8.67 12.05 10.36
N THR A 59 7.87 13.02 10.76
CA THR A 59 8.26 14.43 10.77
C THR A 59 8.60 14.91 12.17
N TYR A 60 9.67 15.68 12.28
CA TYR A 60 10.11 16.33 13.53
C TYR A 60 10.40 17.80 13.26
N PRO A 61 9.37 18.67 13.29
CA PRO A 61 9.50 20.08 12.93
C PRO A 61 10.51 20.82 13.79
N GLY A 62 11.42 21.55 13.16
CA GLY A 62 12.47 22.34 13.80
C GLY A 62 13.75 21.57 14.14
N ALA A 63 13.80 20.27 13.89
CA ALA A 63 14.99 19.47 14.17
C ALA A 63 15.98 19.46 12.99
N SER A 64 17.26 19.50 13.28
CA SER A 64 18.31 19.27 12.29
C SER A 64 18.38 17.79 11.88
N ALA A 65 18.95 17.50 10.71
CA ALA A 65 19.12 16.12 10.24
C ALA A 65 19.82 15.21 11.26
N HIS A 66 20.83 15.71 11.96
CA HIS A 66 21.54 14.98 13.00
C HIS A 66 20.67 14.69 14.23
N GLN A 67 19.81 15.63 14.64
CA GLN A 67 18.84 15.38 15.72
C GLN A 67 17.79 14.36 15.30
N VAL A 68 17.27 14.47 14.07
CA VAL A 68 16.33 13.50 13.51
C VAL A 68 16.96 12.10 13.49
N GLU A 69 18.23 11.99 13.10
CA GLU A 69 18.96 10.72 13.10
C GLU A 69 19.01 10.08 14.50
N LEU A 70 19.49 10.83 15.51
CA LEU A 70 19.73 10.29 16.84
C LEU A 70 18.45 10.04 17.63
N GLU A 71 17.48 10.96 17.53
CA GLU A 71 16.29 10.96 18.40
C GLU A 71 15.09 10.24 17.77
N VAL A 72 15.04 10.12 16.45
CA VAL A 72 13.90 9.53 15.74
C VAL A 72 14.31 8.29 14.95
N THR A 73 15.24 8.43 14.01
CA THR A 73 15.61 7.36 13.08
C THR A 73 16.22 6.16 13.80
N ASP A 74 17.22 6.38 14.65
CA ASP A 74 17.90 5.31 15.42
C ASP A 74 16.95 4.57 16.36
N VAL A 75 16.01 5.29 17.00
CA VAL A 75 15.01 4.70 17.89
C VAL A 75 14.04 3.81 17.12
N LEU A 76 13.55 4.28 15.96
CA LEU A 76 12.66 3.50 15.09
C LEU A 76 13.38 2.29 14.51
N GLU A 77 14.59 2.46 13.97
CA GLU A 77 15.38 1.37 13.42
C GLU A 77 15.64 0.24 14.43
N LYS A 78 16.03 0.58 15.65
CA LYS A 78 16.27 -0.40 16.72
C LYS A 78 15.04 -1.27 16.98
N ASN A 79 13.85 -0.67 16.98
CA ASN A 79 12.61 -1.41 17.15
C ASN A 79 12.27 -2.25 15.91
N ILE A 80 12.42 -1.69 14.71
CA ILE A 80 12.14 -2.38 13.44
C ILE A 80 13.08 -3.58 13.26
N ARG A 81 14.36 -3.46 13.58
CA ARG A 81 15.35 -4.56 13.50
C ARG A 81 15.03 -5.76 14.38
N THR A 82 14.11 -5.62 15.33
CA THR A 82 13.64 -6.79 16.11
C THR A 82 12.71 -7.72 15.32
N MET A 83 12.30 -7.34 14.11
CA MET A 83 11.55 -8.21 13.20
C MET A 83 12.49 -9.21 12.52
N GLY A 84 12.06 -10.49 12.41
CA GLY A 84 12.89 -11.57 11.87
C GLY A 84 12.90 -11.69 10.33
N ASN A 85 12.00 -10.99 9.63
CA ASN A 85 11.77 -11.18 8.18
C ASN A 85 12.30 -10.03 7.32
N ILE A 86 13.22 -9.24 7.85
CA ILE A 86 13.80 -8.07 7.18
C ILE A 86 15.08 -8.50 6.49
N ASP A 87 15.21 -8.11 5.23
CA ASP A 87 16.43 -8.25 4.44
C ASP A 87 17.32 -7.01 4.59
N ASN A 88 16.76 -5.83 4.31
CA ASN A 88 17.49 -4.57 4.35
C ASN A 88 16.69 -3.45 5.01
N ILE A 89 17.38 -2.53 5.68
CA ILE A 89 16.83 -1.27 6.20
C ILE A 89 17.74 -0.15 5.73
N GLU A 90 17.18 0.78 4.96
CA GLU A 90 17.84 2.01 4.53
C GLU A 90 17.14 3.21 5.14
N SER A 91 17.89 4.08 5.79
CA SER A 91 17.33 5.25 6.46
C SER A 91 17.96 6.54 5.96
N TYR A 92 17.11 7.52 5.78
CA TYR A 92 17.50 8.87 5.36
C TYR A 92 16.97 9.88 6.36
N SER A 93 17.88 10.59 7.01
CA SER A 93 17.55 11.67 7.95
C SER A 93 17.78 13.01 7.30
N TYR A 94 16.72 13.78 7.14
CA TYR A 94 16.74 15.16 6.65
C TYR A 94 16.37 16.12 7.77
N ASN A 95 16.53 17.43 7.52
CA ASN A 95 15.95 18.43 8.41
C ASN A 95 14.43 18.21 8.46
N ASP A 96 13.86 18.15 9.66
CA ASP A 96 12.44 17.96 9.93
C ASP A 96 11.85 16.61 9.52
N LEU A 97 12.61 15.69 8.90
CA LEU A 97 12.05 14.46 8.28
C LEU A 97 12.95 13.24 8.43
N SER A 98 12.40 12.13 8.89
CA SER A 98 12.99 10.79 8.86
C SER A 98 12.23 9.91 7.85
N LEU A 99 12.97 9.24 6.97
CA LEU A 99 12.47 8.24 6.03
C LEU A 99 13.22 6.94 6.28
N ILE A 100 12.51 5.87 6.58
CA ILE A 100 13.09 4.54 6.77
C ILE A 100 12.43 3.61 5.76
N GLN A 101 13.21 3.07 4.85
CA GLN A 101 12.82 2.08 3.87
C GLN A 101 13.14 0.70 4.40
N ILE A 102 12.18 -0.20 4.36
CA ILE A 102 12.28 -1.56 4.87
C ILE A 102 11.99 -2.53 3.72
N GLU A 103 12.89 -3.45 3.49
CA GLU A 103 12.74 -4.52 2.53
C GLU A 103 12.65 -5.86 3.26
N LEU A 104 11.63 -6.66 2.92
CA LEU A 104 11.46 -8.00 3.46
C LEU A 104 12.30 -9.00 2.67
N LEU A 105 12.69 -10.09 3.33
CA LEU A 105 13.35 -11.22 2.69
C LEU A 105 12.53 -11.73 1.50
N SER A 106 13.20 -12.02 0.40
CA SER A 106 12.59 -12.60 -0.80
C SER A 106 11.92 -13.96 -0.54
N THR A 107 12.36 -14.67 0.50
CA THR A 107 11.84 -15.96 0.94
C THR A 107 10.49 -15.88 1.66
N VAL A 108 10.04 -14.69 2.06
CA VAL A 108 8.72 -14.51 2.69
C VAL A 108 7.63 -14.85 1.67
N PRO A 109 6.69 -15.78 1.97
CA PRO A 109 5.56 -16.06 1.10
C PRO A 109 4.70 -14.82 0.89
N ASP A 110 4.10 -14.67 -0.28
CA ASP A 110 3.29 -13.50 -0.61
C ASP A 110 2.05 -13.36 0.28
N ASP A 111 1.51 -14.48 0.77
CA ASP A 111 0.38 -14.49 1.71
C ASP A 111 0.77 -13.95 3.10
N ASP A 112 2.04 -14.00 3.48
CA ASP A 112 2.54 -13.56 4.78
C ASP A 112 3.02 -12.10 4.77
N VAL A 113 3.12 -11.45 3.61
CA VAL A 113 3.62 -10.07 3.46
C VAL A 113 2.76 -9.08 4.26
N GLU A 114 1.43 -9.20 4.19
CA GLU A 114 0.53 -8.32 4.94
C GLU A 114 0.69 -8.46 6.45
N GLN A 115 0.90 -9.69 6.92
CA GLN A 115 1.16 -9.95 8.34
C GLN A 115 2.49 -9.32 8.79
N CYS A 116 3.51 -9.32 7.91
CA CYS A 116 4.77 -8.63 8.18
C CYS A 116 4.57 -7.12 8.31
N TRP A 117 3.73 -6.52 7.44
CA TRP A 117 3.41 -5.09 7.53
C TRP A 117 2.61 -4.74 8.78
N ASP A 118 1.70 -5.59 9.21
CA ASP A 118 0.99 -5.42 10.48
C ASP A 118 1.94 -5.51 11.68
N MET A 119 2.93 -6.38 11.61
CA MET A 119 3.98 -6.44 12.63
C MET A 119 4.83 -5.17 12.62
N LEU A 120 5.19 -4.65 11.45
CA LEU A 120 5.91 -3.38 11.30
C LEU A 120 5.13 -2.23 11.94
N ARG A 121 3.83 -2.09 11.63
CA ARG A 121 2.96 -1.07 12.23
C ARG A 121 2.94 -1.15 13.76
N ARG A 122 2.85 -2.36 14.32
CA ARG A 122 2.92 -2.57 15.77
C ARG A 122 4.26 -2.13 16.35
N LYS A 123 5.39 -2.55 15.75
CA LYS A 123 6.74 -2.17 16.21
C LYS A 123 6.99 -0.68 16.15
N VAL A 124 6.54 -0.03 15.10
CA VAL A 124 6.61 1.44 14.93
C VAL A 124 5.75 2.15 15.98
N ASN A 125 4.54 1.64 16.25
CA ASN A 125 3.68 2.21 17.27
C ASN A 125 4.23 2.00 18.70
N ASP A 126 4.85 0.86 18.99
CA ASP A 126 5.50 0.61 20.27
C ASP A 126 6.67 1.58 20.52
N ALA A 127 7.43 1.89 19.45
CA ALA A 127 8.53 2.85 19.50
C ALA A 127 8.06 4.28 19.77
N ARG A 128 6.79 4.62 19.45
CA ARG A 128 6.24 5.97 19.60
C ARG A 128 6.38 6.54 21.01
N ALA A 129 6.25 5.71 22.05
CA ALA A 129 6.38 6.13 23.42
C ALA A 129 7.82 6.56 23.81
N SER A 130 8.81 6.18 22.99
CA SER A 130 10.22 6.49 23.17
C SER A 130 10.69 7.67 22.32
N LEU A 131 9.80 8.26 21.50
CA LEU A 131 10.11 9.43 20.66
C LEU A 131 9.97 10.73 21.48
N PRO A 132 10.73 11.78 21.14
CA PRO A 132 10.63 13.07 21.80
C PRO A 132 9.27 13.75 21.61
N GLU A 133 8.94 14.68 22.51
CA GLU A 133 7.78 15.56 22.34
C GLU A 133 7.97 16.45 21.09
N GLY A 134 6.90 16.60 20.30
CA GLY A 134 6.93 17.38 19.04
C GLY A 134 7.17 16.54 17.78
N VAL A 135 7.54 15.28 17.91
CA VAL A 135 7.60 14.34 16.78
C VAL A 135 6.19 13.94 16.37
N SER A 136 5.88 13.99 15.08
CA SER A 136 4.60 13.48 14.58
C SER A 136 4.51 11.97 14.71
N ALA A 137 3.28 11.44 14.72
CA ALA A 137 3.10 9.99 14.67
C ALA A 137 3.74 9.42 13.39
N PRO A 138 4.62 8.39 13.50
CA PRO A 138 5.18 7.73 12.34
C PRO A 138 4.09 7.12 11.45
N ILE A 139 4.19 7.31 10.14
CA ILE A 139 3.27 6.79 9.14
C ILE A 139 3.97 5.67 8.39
N VAL A 140 3.37 4.48 8.40
CA VAL A 140 3.85 3.34 7.60
C VAL A 140 3.11 3.35 6.27
N LYS A 141 3.87 3.36 5.17
CA LYS A 141 3.39 3.23 3.79
C LYS A 141 3.92 1.92 3.23
N ASP A 142 3.04 1.03 2.90
CA ASP A 142 3.32 -0.30 2.36
C ASP A 142 2.57 -0.57 1.03
N ASP A 143 1.93 0.45 0.49
CA ASP A 143 1.06 0.38 -0.67
C ASP A 143 1.76 0.69 -2.01
N PHE A 144 3.09 0.54 -2.08
CA PHE A 144 3.88 0.82 -3.28
C PHE A 144 3.58 -0.09 -4.47
N GLY A 145 3.01 -1.28 -4.21
CA GLY A 145 2.64 -2.25 -5.24
C GLY A 145 1.25 -2.05 -5.81
N ASN A 146 0.44 -1.18 -5.21
CA ASN A 146 -0.94 -0.98 -5.64
C ASN A 146 -0.99 -0.09 -6.86
N VAL A 147 -1.27 -0.71 -8.01
CA VAL A 147 -1.42 -0.02 -9.30
C VAL A 147 -2.90 0.25 -9.54
N TYR A 148 -3.23 1.52 -9.86
CA TYR A 148 -4.59 1.86 -10.27
C TYR A 148 -4.84 1.42 -11.71
N GLY A 149 -5.75 0.48 -11.90
CA GLY A 149 -6.14 -0.02 -13.23
C GLY A 149 -6.96 0.97 -14.04
N MET A 150 -7.65 1.92 -13.38
CA MET A 150 -8.54 2.88 -14.03
C MET A 150 -8.37 4.27 -13.44
N PHE A 151 -8.36 5.28 -14.29
CA PHE A 151 -8.35 6.68 -13.92
C PHE A 151 -9.47 7.42 -14.63
N TYR A 152 -10.36 8.05 -13.87
CA TYR A 152 -11.50 8.80 -14.39
C TYR A 152 -11.40 10.26 -13.99
N ALA A 153 -11.78 11.15 -14.90
CA ALA A 153 -11.96 12.56 -14.61
C ALA A 153 -13.45 12.84 -14.40
N LEU A 154 -13.79 13.40 -13.22
CA LEU A 154 -15.14 13.89 -12.94
C LEU A 154 -15.21 15.36 -13.31
N THR A 155 -16.07 15.69 -14.28
CA THR A 155 -16.30 17.06 -14.73
C THR A 155 -17.78 17.40 -14.66
N GLY A 156 -18.10 18.65 -14.38
CA GLY A 156 -19.51 19.09 -14.34
C GLY A 156 -19.59 20.57 -14.69
N ASP A 157 -20.35 20.89 -15.74
CA ASP A 157 -20.59 22.27 -16.15
C ASP A 157 -21.55 22.95 -15.17
N GLY A 158 -21.10 24.06 -14.57
CA GLY A 158 -21.90 24.84 -13.63
C GLY A 158 -21.94 24.32 -12.20
N LEU A 159 -21.22 23.24 -11.88
CA LEU A 159 -21.06 22.76 -10.51
C LEU A 159 -19.90 23.49 -9.82
N SER A 160 -20.06 23.78 -8.54
CA SER A 160 -18.98 24.27 -7.68
C SER A 160 -18.00 23.14 -7.31
N ASP A 161 -16.77 23.49 -6.91
CA ASP A 161 -15.76 22.52 -6.45
C ASP A 161 -16.28 21.66 -5.27
N ARG A 162 -17.15 22.23 -4.44
CA ARG A 162 -17.80 21.53 -3.34
C ARG A 162 -18.77 20.46 -3.83
N GLU A 163 -19.69 20.84 -4.72
CA GLU A 163 -20.66 19.90 -5.30
C GLU A 163 -19.97 18.76 -6.04
N LEU A 164 -18.91 19.07 -6.82
CA LEU A 164 -18.08 18.05 -7.46
C LEU A 164 -17.41 17.11 -6.45
N SER A 165 -16.93 17.65 -5.33
CA SER A 165 -16.35 16.84 -4.25
C SER A 165 -17.40 15.94 -3.60
N ASP A 166 -18.59 16.43 -3.34
CA ASP A 166 -19.70 15.67 -2.75
C ASP A 166 -20.15 14.53 -3.68
N TYR A 167 -20.21 14.79 -5.00
CA TYR A 167 -20.50 13.75 -6.00
C TYR A 167 -19.37 12.72 -6.10
N ALA A 168 -18.10 13.15 -6.02
CA ALA A 168 -16.97 12.25 -6.05
C ALA A 168 -16.96 11.30 -4.83
N GLU A 169 -17.28 11.82 -3.63
CA GLU A 169 -17.43 11.01 -2.42
C GLU A 169 -18.62 10.04 -2.50
N LEU A 170 -19.73 10.48 -3.10
CA LEU A 170 -20.88 9.61 -3.36
C LEU A 170 -20.49 8.46 -4.30
N ILE A 171 -19.84 8.78 -5.43
CA ILE A 171 -19.36 7.77 -6.39
C ILE A 171 -18.38 6.81 -5.72
N LYS A 172 -17.42 7.32 -4.94
CA LYS A 172 -16.46 6.51 -4.20
C LYS A 172 -17.17 5.49 -3.30
N ARG A 173 -18.22 5.91 -2.58
CA ARG A 173 -18.98 5.03 -1.71
C ARG A 173 -19.76 3.96 -2.49
N GLU A 174 -20.51 4.37 -3.50
CA GLU A 174 -21.35 3.45 -4.28
C GLU A 174 -20.53 2.45 -5.11
N VAL A 175 -19.44 2.92 -5.73
CA VAL A 175 -18.57 2.06 -6.54
C VAL A 175 -17.70 1.17 -5.65
N GLY A 176 -17.32 1.63 -4.45
CA GLY A 176 -16.54 0.84 -3.49
C GLY A 176 -17.26 -0.40 -2.95
N GLU A 177 -18.59 -0.47 -3.07
CA GLU A 177 -19.39 -1.64 -2.68
C GLU A 177 -19.46 -2.71 -3.79
N LEU A 178 -18.96 -2.42 -5.00
CA LEU A 178 -19.00 -3.36 -6.13
C LEU A 178 -17.92 -4.44 -5.98
N GLU A 179 -18.30 -5.67 -6.27
CA GLU A 179 -17.37 -6.79 -6.31
C GLU A 179 -16.29 -6.57 -7.37
N GLY A 180 -15.01 -6.71 -6.97
CA GLY A 180 -13.85 -6.50 -7.85
C GLY A 180 -13.26 -5.08 -7.77
N VAL A 181 -13.80 -4.20 -6.92
CA VAL A 181 -13.21 -2.90 -6.60
C VAL A 181 -12.51 -3.01 -5.26
N ASP A 182 -11.18 -2.91 -5.26
CA ASP A 182 -10.34 -2.99 -4.07
C ASP A 182 -10.20 -1.61 -3.40
N ARG A 183 -9.82 -0.59 -4.19
CA ARG A 183 -9.51 0.74 -3.67
C ARG A 183 -9.92 1.85 -4.64
N ILE A 184 -10.44 2.94 -4.09
CA ILE A 184 -10.76 4.16 -4.84
C ILE A 184 -10.14 5.36 -4.12
N ASP A 185 -9.25 6.08 -4.80
CA ASP A 185 -8.67 7.31 -4.30
C ASP A 185 -9.14 8.53 -5.12
N LEU A 186 -9.40 9.62 -4.41
CA LEU A 186 -9.81 10.89 -5.01
C LEU A 186 -8.62 11.84 -5.06
N TYR A 187 -8.32 12.36 -6.25
CA TYR A 187 -7.29 13.35 -6.48
C TYR A 187 -7.90 14.69 -6.87
N GLY A 188 -7.22 15.78 -6.51
CA GLY A 188 -7.64 17.13 -6.89
C GLY A 188 -8.71 17.74 -5.98
N LYS A 189 -9.13 17.05 -4.91
CA LYS A 189 -10.05 17.60 -3.92
C LYS A 189 -9.43 18.81 -3.24
N ARG A 190 -10.12 19.96 -3.26
CA ARG A 190 -9.71 21.16 -2.55
C ARG A 190 -10.26 21.14 -1.14
N PRO A 191 -9.43 21.25 -0.09
CA PRO A 191 -9.93 21.35 1.27
C PRO A 191 -10.67 22.68 1.47
N GLU A 192 -11.84 22.61 2.05
CA GLU A 192 -12.56 23.82 2.45
C GLU A 192 -11.90 24.42 3.68
N CYS A 193 -11.78 25.75 3.70
CA CYS A 193 -11.31 26.49 4.87
C CYS A 193 -12.17 27.73 5.12
N ILE A 194 -12.28 28.09 6.39
CA ILE A 194 -12.93 29.34 6.80
C ILE A 194 -11.82 30.33 7.17
N ASN A 195 -11.67 31.37 6.35
CA ASN A 195 -10.71 32.43 6.62
C ASN A 195 -11.34 33.48 7.54
N ILE A 196 -10.80 33.63 8.74
CA ILE A 196 -11.24 34.62 9.71
C ILE A 196 -10.21 35.76 9.76
N SER A 197 -10.56 36.91 9.23
CA SER A 197 -9.72 38.11 9.25
C SER A 197 -10.11 39.00 10.41
N LEU A 198 -9.14 39.25 11.31
CA LEU A 198 -9.33 40.11 12.45
C LEU A 198 -8.86 41.55 12.09
N LEU A 199 -9.79 42.53 12.16
CA LEU A 199 -9.48 43.95 11.92
C LEU A 199 -9.08 44.58 13.23
N GLN A 200 -7.76 44.91 13.37
CA GLN A 200 -7.17 45.47 14.61
C GLN A 200 -7.90 46.75 15.08
N ASP A 201 -8.23 47.64 14.16
CA ASP A 201 -8.92 48.90 14.51
C ASP A 201 -10.30 48.66 15.14
N ARG A 202 -11.05 47.70 14.61
CA ARG A 202 -12.39 47.34 15.16
C ARG A 202 -12.26 46.64 16.50
N MET A 203 -11.26 45.74 16.64
CA MET A 203 -11.01 45.05 17.90
C MET A 203 -10.59 46.02 19.01
N ALA A 204 -9.70 47.00 18.70
CA ALA A 204 -9.30 47.99 19.63
C ALA A 204 -10.50 48.88 20.10
N ASN A 205 -11.39 49.24 19.17
CA ASN A 205 -12.60 50.04 19.48
C ASN A 205 -13.61 49.26 20.33
N LEU A 206 -13.65 47.93 20.18
CA LEU A 206 -14.57 47.05 20.92
C LEU A 206 -13.95 46.49 22.22
N GLY A 207 -12.68 46.78 22.47
CA GLY A 207 -11.95 46.27 23.64
C GLY A 207 -11.75 44.73 23.64
N VAL A 208 -11.88 44.06 22.47
CA VAL A 208 -11.75 42.62 22.33
C VAL A 208 -10.29 42.24 22.02
N LYS A 209 -9.74 41.30 22.78
CA LYS A 209 -8.36 40.80 22.55
C LYS A 209 -8.33 39.67 21.56
N PRO A 210 -7.31 39.58 20.67
CA PRO A 210 -7.16 38.47 19.71
C PRO A 210 -7.20 37.08 20.38
N ALA A 211 -6.60 36.96 21.56
CA ALA A 211 -6.56 35.72 22.33
C ALA A 211 -7.96 35.24 22.77
N GLU A 212 -8.85 36.17 23.09
CA GLU A 212 -10.25 35.83 23.49
C GLU A 212 -11.05 35.30 22.31
N VAL A 213 -10.85 35.87 21.11
CA VAL A 213 -11.49 35.38 19.89
C VAL A 213 -11.00 33.97 19.57
N LEU A 214 -9.67 33.72 19.63
CA LEU A 214 -9.11 32.40 19.40
C LEU A 214 -9.57 31.37 20.42
N ALA A 215 -9.64 31.75 21.71
CA ALA A 215 -10.13 30.88 22.78
C ALA A 215 -11.61 30.48 22.55
N THR A 216 -12.42 31.45 22.13
CA THR A 216 -13.83 31.19 21.83
C THR A 216 -14.01 30.28 20.61
N LEU A 217 -13.27 30.53 19.53
CA LEU A 217 -13.27 29.68 18.34
C LEU A 217 -12.82 28.25 18.65
N ASN A 218 -11.72 28.09 19.39
CA ASN A 218 -11.25 26.76 19.79
C ASN A 218 -12.22 26.05 20.76
N GLY A 219 -12.94 26.83 21.58
CA GLY A 219 -13.95 26.29 22.49
C GLY A 219 -15.25 25.83 21.80
N GLN A 220 -15.62 26.51 20.69
CA GLN A 220 -16.83 26.19 19.95
C GLN A 220 -16.60 25.17 18.82
N ASN A 221 -15.39 25.04 18.34
CA ASN A 221 -15.02 24.10 17.25
C ASN A 221 -14.63 22.71 17.78
N LYS A 222 -15.33 22.25 18.83
CA LYS A 222 -15.22 20.86 19.31
C LYS A 222 -16.29 20.03 18.62
N THR A 223 -15.92 19.45 17.48
CA THR A 223 -16.59 18.28 16.88
C THR A 223 -15.88 17.04 17.32
#